data_c17c88fbd5220e72cbc3f2f0e0d0bf55
#
_entry.id   c17c88fbd5220e72cbc3f2f0e0d0bf55
#
_cell.length_a   1.000
_cell.length_b   1.000
_cell.length_c   1.000
_cell.angle_alpha   90.00
_cell.angle_beta   90.00
_cell.angle_gamma   90.00
#
_symmetry.space_group_name_H-M   'P 1'
#
loop_
_entity.id
_entity.type
_entity.pdbx_description
1 polymer ?
#
loop_
_entity_poly.entity_id
_entity_poly.type
_entity_poly.pdbx_seq_one_letter_code
_entity_poly.pdbx_strand_id
1 'polypeptide(L)'
;MDRILINDDILKYAQMYEQAFRGYQLDVPTKLRNIKVKLDTYNVDNHLSQDVLDEYKAYVEEIANDYDNAADKTKNLLILQPQHFQDYIDKYEGVAFQHVELDKELVYHKQVGGKRPGPKKKKFWELIVDAMHYEKIVRPIMIPIIEAMGIRTCVYCNMQYALTIDHSKGLYELDHRFPKSKYPYLCTTFYNLQPSCPTCNHGKNAATADFGLYTIDSNELHPFHLLSK
;
A
#
# COMPACT_ATOMS: atom_id res chain seq x y z
N MET A 1 17.76 -14.19 -0.09
CA MET A 1 16.95 -14.49 -1.29
C MET A 1 17.39 -13.54 -2.38
N ASP A 2 17.46 -14.00 -3.61
CA ASP A 2 17.75 -13.12 -4.74
C ASP A 2 16.55 -12.23 -5.05
N ARG A 3 16.80 -11.04 -5.62
CA ARG A 3 15.72 -10.20 -6.13
C ARG A 3 15.14 -10.84 -7.39
N ILE A 4 13.93 -10.49 -7.71
CA ILE A 4 13.23 -10.95 -8.91
C ILE A 4 13.33 -9.84 -9.95
N LEU A 5 13.94 -10.15 -11.11
CA LEU A 5 13.96 -9.23 -12.23
C LEU A 5 12.54 -9.08 -12.80
N ILE A 6 12.11 -7.84 -12.98
CA ILE A 6 10.84 -7.55 -13.65
C ILE A 6 11.00 -7.87 -15.13
N ASN A 7 10.44 -8.98 -15.52
CA ASN A 7 10.37 -9.52 -16.88
C ASN A 7 8.90 -9.69 -17.28
N ASP A 8 8.66 -10.23 -18.46
CA ASP A 8 7.30 -10.43 -19.00
C ASP A 8 6.41 -11.29 -18.10
N ASP A 9 6.96 -12.28 -17.38
CA ASP A 9 6.20 -13.12 -16.46
C ASP A 9 5.77 -12.32 -15.23
N ILE A 10 6.65 -11.49 -14.66
CA ILE A 10 6.32 -10.64 -13.52
C ILE A 10 5.32 -9.54 -13.91
N LEU A 11 5.46 -8.96 -15.12
CA LEU A 11 4.47 -8.03 -15.67
C LEU A 11 3.09 -8.69 -15.81
N LYS A 12 3.06 -9.97 -16.21
CA LYS A 12 1.83 -10.76 -16.29
C LYS A 12 1.17 -10.96 -14.93
N TYR A 13 1.95 -11.27 -13.88
CA TYR A 13 1.45 -11.39 -12.53
C TYR A 13 0.91 -10.06 -11.99
N ALA A 14 1.58 -8.95 -12.27
CA ALA A 14 1.10 -7.62 -11.91
C ALA A 14 -0.24 -7.29 -12.62
N GLN A 15 -0.38 -7.64 -13.89
CA GLN A 15 -1.63 -7.48 -14.63
C GLN A 15 -2.75 -8.37 -14.09
N MET A 16 -2.44 -9.64 -13.74
CA MET A 16 -3.40 -10.54 -13.09
C MET A 16 -3.88 -9.98 -11.75
N TYR A 17 -2.95 -9.42 -10.96
CA TYR A 17 -3.27 -8.75 -9.70
C TYR A 17 -4.23 -7.57 -9.92
N GLU A 18 -3.90 -6.68 -10.86
CA GLU A 18 -4.74 -5.53 -11.19
C GLU A 18 -6.14 -5.95 -11.66
N GLN A 19 -6.22 -6.91 -12.57
CA GLN A 19 -7.50 -7.43 -13.07
C GLN A 19 -8.35 -8.05 -11.95
N ALA A 20 -7.73 -8.86 -11.08
CA ALA A 20 -8.42 -9.47 -9.95
C ALA A 20 -8.90 -8.39 -8.95
N PHE A 21 -8.08 -7.39 -8.67
CA PHE A 21 -8.44 -6.28 -7.78
C PHE A 21 -9.63 -5.48 -8.34
N ARG A 22 -9.57 -5.11 -9.62
CA ARG A 22 -10.66 -4.39 -10.30
C ARG A 22 -11.93 -5.26 -10.43
N GLY A 23 -11.80 -6.57 -10.50
CA GLY A 23 -12.90 -7.52 -10.53
C GLY A 23 -13.82 -7.47 -9.30
N TYR A 24 -13.34 -6.96 -8.16
CA TYR A 24 -14.17 -6.70 -6.99
C TYR A 24 -15.10 -5.48 -7.14
N GLN A 25 -15.01 -4.75 -8.24
CA GLN A 25 -15.85 -3.59 -8.57
C GLN A 25 -15.91 -2.53 -7.45
N LEU A 26 -14.80 -2.35 -6.75
CA LEU A 26 -14.68 -1.36 -5.68
C LEU A 26 -14.33 0.00 -6.29
N ASP A 27 -15.18 0.94 -6.02
CA ASP A 27 -14.92 2.33 -6.42
C ASP A 27 -13.97 2.99 -5.40
N VAL A 28 -12.67 2.63 -5.47
CA VAL A 28 -11.63 3.16 -4.59
C VAL A 28 -11.49 4.67 -4.72
N PRO A 29 -11.45 5.27 -5.93
CA PRO A 29 -11.38 6.72 -6.07
C PRO A 29 -12.54 7.45 -5.37
N THR A 30 -13.78 7.01 -5.54
CA THR A 30 -14.91 7.59 -4.82
C THR A 30 -14.81 7.42 -3.31
N LYS A 31 -14.29 6.28 -2.83
CA LYS A 31 -14.10 6.09 -1.39
C LYS A 31 -13.01 6.98 -0.79
N LEU A 32 -11.94 7.20 -1.52
CA LEU A 32 -10.91 8.18 -1.16
C LEU A 32 -11.51 9.59 -1.12
N ARG A 33 -12.25 10.01 -2.15
CA ARG A 33 -12.93 11.32 -2.18
C ARG A 33 -13.96 11.48 -1.06
N ASN A 34 -14.61 10.40 -0.63
CA ASN A 34 -15.51 10.43 0.53
C ASN A 34 -14.80 10.74 1.86
N ILE A 35 -13.46 10.57 1.95
CA ILE A 35 -12.68 11.05 3.10
C ILE A 35 -12.76 12.58 3.18
N LYS A 36 -12.73 13.30 2.05
CA LYS A 36 -12.86 14.77 2.00
C LYS A 36 -14.16 15.23 2.67
N VAL A 37 -15.28 14.57 2.34
CA VAL A 37 -16.60 14.88 2.94
C VAL A 37 -16.58 14.64 4.45
N LYS A 38 -15.92 13.57 4.89
CA LYS A 38 -15.75 13.29 6.33
C LYS A 38 -14.90 14.35 7.02
N LEU A 39 -13.82 14.78 6.40
CA LEU A 39 -12.95 15.83 6.94
C LEU A 39 -13.72 17.14 7.12
N ASP A 40 -14.56 17.54 6.16
CA ASP A 40 -15.44 18.71 6.27
C ASP A 40 -16.41 18.59 7.45
N THR A 41 -17.06 17.43 7.57
CA THR A 41 -18.08 17.19 8.58
C THR A 41 -17.50 17.20 10.00
N TYR A 42 -16.23 16.77 10.16
CA TYR A 42 -15.59 16.57 11.47
C TYR A 42 -14.50 17.59 11.78
N ASN A 43 -14.32 18.62 10.95
CA ASN A 43 -13.28 19.62 11.18
C ASN A 43 -13.39 20.30 12.54
N VAL A 44 -14.60 20.56 13.01
CA VAL A 44 -14.85 21.16 14.34
C VAL A 44 -14.26 20.29 15.46
N ASP A 45 -14.40 18.96 15.36
CA ASP A 45 -13.88 18.01 16.37
C ASP A 45 -12.35 17.82 16.25
N ASN A 46 -11.78 18.08 15.09
CA ASN A 46 -10.36 17.87 14.81
C ASN A 46 -9.51 19.14 14.93
N HIS A 47 -10.12 20.29 15.03
CA HIS A 47 -9.46 21.62 15.20
C HIS A 47 -8.39 21.91 14.15
N LEU A 48 -8.63 21.53 12.90
CA LEU A 48 -7.74 21.86 11.79
C LEU A 48 -8.02 23.27 11.29
N SER A 49 -6.98 24.06 11.02
CA SER A 49 -7.15 25.32 10.27
C SER A 49 -7.64 25.01 8.84
N GLN A 50 -8.25 26.01 8.18
CA GLN A 50 -8.79 25.79 6.84
C GLN A 50 -7.71 25.38 5.85
N ASP A 51 -6.54 26.04 5.90
CA ASP A 51 -5.41 25.73 5.00
C ASP A 51 -4.92 24.28 5.16
N VAL A 52 -4.75 23.82 6.41
CA VAL A 52 -4.35 22.45 6.71
C VAL A 52 -5.44 21.46 6.28
N LEU A 53 -6.71 21.77 6.52
CA LEU A 53 -7.84 20.95 6.06
C LEU A 53 -7.83 20.78 4.54
N ASP A 54 -7.55 21.86 3.82
CA ASP A 54 -7.50 21.83 2.36
C ASP A 54 -6.31 21.02 1.84
N GLU A 55 -5.15 21.03 2.53
CA GLU A 55 -4.04 20.11 2.23
C GLU A 55 -4.43 18.62 2.43
N TYR A 56 -5.10 18.27 3.53
CA TYR A 56 -5.59 16.90 3.75
C TYR A 56 -6.56 16.44 2.66
N LYS A 57 -7.45 17.35 2.21
CA LYS A 57 -8.39 17.06 1.11
C LYS A 57 -7.66 16.91 -0.22
N ALA A 58 -6.70 17.78 -0.51
CA ALA A 58 -5.89 17.71 -1.71
C ALA A 58 -5.07 16.41 -1.75
N TYR A 59 -4.51 15.98 -0.61
CA TYR A 59 -3.75 14.74 -0.49
C TYR A 59 -4.59 13.52 -0.92
N VAL A 60 -5.81 13.36 -0.40
CA VAL A 60 -6.66 12.21 -0.78
C VAL A 60 -7.21 12.33 -2.21
N GLU A 61 -7.44 13.53 -2.71
CA GLU A 61 -7.82 13.75 -4.12
C GLU A 61 -6.71 13.29 -5.05
N GLU A 62 -5.46 13.63 -4.71
CA GLU A 62 -4.31 13.28 -5.52
C GLU A 62 -4.10 11.76 -5.54
N ILE A 63 -4.26 11.07 -4.40
CA ILE A 63 -4.23 9.60 -4.37
C ILE A 63 -5.35 9.02 -5.25
N ALA A 64 -6.55 9.59 -5.22
CA ALA A 64 -7.66 9.12 -6.02
C ALA A 64 -7.40 9.29 -7.54
N ASN A 65 -6.73 10.38 -7.92
CA ASN A 65 -6.34 10.65 -9.31
C ASN A 65 -5.24 9.69 -9.78
N ASP A 66 -4.22 9.46 -8.94
CA ASP A 66 -3.12 8.54 -9.24
C ASP A 66 -3.56 7.07 -9.25
N TYR A 67 -4.57 6.73 -8.46
CA TYR A 67 -5.07 5.36 -8.39
C TYR A 67 -5.65 4.86 -9.72
N ASP A 68 -6.33 5.72 -10.45
CA ASP A 68 -7.04 5.35 -11.68
C ASP A 68 -6.51 6.12 -12.90
N ASN A 69 -5.19 6.28 -12.98
CA ASN A 69 -4.56 6.94 -14.12
C ASN A 69 -4.69 6.06 -15.38
N ALA A 70 -5.84 6.15 -16.05
CA ALA A 70 -6.11 5.41 -17.27
C ALA A 70 -5.26 5.88 -18.47
N ALA A 71 -4.73 7.11 -18.40
CA ALA A 71 -3.94 7.70 -19.48
C ALA A 71 -2.49 7.16 -19.51
N ASP A 72 -1.95 6.80 -18.34
CA ASP A 72 -0.60 6.26 -18.22
C ASP A 72 -0.59 5.06 -17.27
N LYS A 73 -0.64 3.85 -17.85
CA LYS A 73 -0.63 2.60 -17.09
C LYS A 73 0.62 2.43 -16.22
N THR A 74 1.71 3.13 -16.52
CA THR A 74 2.94 3.08 -15.71
C THR A 74 2.80 3.86 -14.41
N LYS A 75 1.80 4.74 -14.32
CA LYS A 75 1.48 5.57 -13.15
C LYS A 75 0.27 5.09 -12.34
N ASN A 76 -0.27 3.94 -12.66
CA ASN A 76 -1.34 3.30 -11.90
C ASN A 76 -0.80 2.76 -10.57
N LEU A 77 -1.33 3.22 -9.44
CA LEU A 77 -0.85 2.84 -8.11
C LEU A 77 -0.93 1.33 -7.84
N LEU A 78 -1.84 0.58 -8.47
CA LEU A 78 -1.92 -0.88 -8.25
C LEU A 78 -0.70 -1.64 -8.77
N ILE A 79 -0.12 -1.17 -9.87
CA ILE A 79 1.02 -1.82 -10.54
C ILE A 79 2.19 -0.86 -10.78
N LEU A 80 2.29 0.20 -9.97
CA LEU A 80 3.40 1.14 -10.00
C LEU A 80 4.72 0.40 -9.79
N GLN A 81 5.64 0.52 -10.74
CA GLN A 81 6.92 -0.18 -10.70
C GLN A 81 7.92 0.49 -9.74
N PRO A 82 8.86 -0.27 -9.15
CA PRO A 82 9.77 0.21 -8.12
C PRO A 82 10.61 1.44 -8.49
N GLN A 83 10.99 1.59 -9.76
CA GLN A 83 11.76 2.76 -10.23
C GLN A 83 11.01 4.09 -10.10
N HIS A 84 9.68 4.05 -10.01
CA HIS A 84 8.83 5.23 -9.87
C HIS A 84 8.43 5.51 -8.41
N PHE A 85 8.81 4.65 -7.45
CA PHE A 85 8.42 4.86 -6.06
C PHE A 85 8.95 6.17 -5.49
N GLN A 86 10.19 6.54 -5.82
CA GLN A 86 10.79 7.78 -5.33
C GLN A 86 10.05 9.01 -5.83
N ASP A 87 9.62 9.04 -7.10
CA ASP A 87 8.85 10.15 -7.67
C ASP A 87 7.55 10.40 -6.88
N TYR A 88 6.89 9.30 -6.47
CA TYR A 88 5.66 9.38 -5.68
C TYR A 88 5.94 9.75 -4.21
N ILE A 89 7.04 9.27 -3.64
CA ILE A 89 7.45 9.66 -2.29
C ILE A 89 7.73 11.17 -2.27
N ASP A 90 8.53 11.66 -3.20
CA ASP A 90 8.86 13.09 -3.32
C ASP A 90 7.60 13.96 -3.56
N LYS A 91 6.63 13.44 -4.31
CA LYS A 91 5.34 14.10 -4.52
C LYS A 91 4.55 14.23 -3.22
N TYR A 92 4.39 13.14 -2.47
CA TYR A 92 3.53 13.09 -1.28
C TYR A 92 4.20 13.59 0.01
N GLU A 93 5.54 13.63 0.07
CA GLU A 93 6.32 14.25 1.15
C GLU A 93 6.77 15.68 0.80
N GLY A 94 6.39 16.19 -0.39
CA GLY A 94 6.76 17.50 -0.88
C GLY A 94 6.04 18.66 -0.20
N VAL A 95 6.44 19.87 -0.54
CA VAL A 95 5.95 21.14 0.06
C VAL A 95 4.41 21.27 -0.03
N ALA A 96 3.80 20.70 -1.05
CA ALA A 96 2.33 20.75 -1.24
C ALA A 96 1.53 20.06 -0.11
N PHE A 97 2.15 19.18 0.65
CA PHE A 97 1.53 18.37 1.71
C PHE A 97 2.30 18.42 3.03
N GLN A 98 3.09 19.47 3.24
CA GLN A 98 3.99 19.59 4.39
C GLN A 98 3.29 19.62 5.77
N HIS A 99 2.00 19.96 5.81
CA HIS A 99 1.21 19.97 7.04
C HIS A 99 0.30 18.74 7.19
N VAL A 100 0.42 17.76 6.28
CA VAL A 100 -0.32 16.50 6.37
C VAL A 100 0.37 15.56 7.35
N GLU A 101 -0.22 15.37 8.51
CA GLU A 101 0.25 14.43 9.54
C GLU A 101 -0.49 13.09 9.39
N LEU A 102 0.15 12.09 8.78
CA LEU A 102 -0.46 10.78 8.56
C LEU A 102 -0.86 10.07 9.86
N ASP A 103 -0.11 10.27 10.95
CA ASP A 103 -0.41 9.72 12.27
C ASP A 103 -1.41 10.53 13.08
N LYS A 104 -1.93 11.63 12.53
CA LYS A 104 -2.97 12.46 13.18
C LYS A 104 -4.22 11.62 13.43
N GLU A 105 -4.61 11.51 14.70
CA GLU A 105 -5.90 10.93 15.06
C GLU A 105 -7.04 11.88 14.67
N LEU A 106 -7.92 11.40 13.81
CA LEU A 106 -9.12 12.11 13.37
C LEU A 106 -10.36 11.49 14.04
N VAL A 107 -11.20 12.34 14.59
CA VAL A 107 -12.49 11.93 15.16
C VAL A 107 -13.51 11.80 14.03
N TYR A 108 -14.23 10.70 14.00
CA TYR A 108 -15.32 10.50 13.06
C TYR A 108 -16.49 9.76 13.70
N HIS A 109 -17.69 10.01 13.19
CA HIS A 109 -18.91 9.36 13.66
C HIS A 109 -19.38 8.33 12.60
N LYS A 110 -19.47 7.07 13.02
CA LYS A 110 -20.02 6.05 12.14
C LYS A 110 -21.54 6.03 12.31
N GLN A 111 -22.30 6.36 11.29
CA GLN A 111 -23.76 6.12 11.30
C GLN A 111 -24.03 4.62 11.28
N VAL A 112 -24.69 4.12 12.32
CA VAL A 112 -25.17 2.74 12.37
C VAL A 112 -26.66 2.81 12.73
N GLY A 113 -27.53 2.51 11.76
CA GLY A 113 -28.93 2.19 11.99
C GLY A 113 -29.72 3.14 12.91
N GLY A 114 -29.69 4.47 12.63
CA GLY A 114 -30.54 5.44 13.34
C GLY A 114 -30.13 5.84 14.76
N LYS A 115 -29.10 5.22 15.34
CA LYS A 115 -28.50 5.66 16.61
C LYS A 115 -27.20 6.42 16.31
N ARG A 116 -26.99 7.58 16.96
CA ARG A 116 -25.69 8.26 16.95
C ARG A 116 -24.69 7.40 17.72
N PRO A 117 -23.76 6.69 17.06
CA PRO A 117 -22.68 6.01 17.77
C PRO A 117 -21.74 7.06 18.34
N GLY A 118 -21.09 6.74 19.44
CA GLY A 118 -20.04 7.59 19.99
C GLY A 118 -18.92 7.86 18.99
N PRO A 119 -18.13 8.92 19.20
CA PRO A 119 -17.03 9.28 18.32
C PRO A 119 -16.02 8.11 18.25
N LYS A 120 -15.57 7.79 17.07
CA LYS A 120 -14.46 6.86 16.82
C LYS A 120 -13.25 7.66 16.41
N LYS A 121 -12.08 7.15 16.76
CA LYS A 121 -10.80 7.73 16.35
C LYS A 121 -10.10 6.80 15.40
N LYS A 122 -9.51 7.36 14.35
CA LYS A 122 -8.60 6.69 13.44
C LYS A 122 -7.50 7.65 13.03
N LYS A 123 -6.31 7.11 12.82
CA LYS A 123 -5.23 7.84 12.18
C LYS A 123 -5.58 8.13 10.72
N PHE A 124 -5.07 9.22 10.18
CA PHE A 124 -5.38 9.63 8.81
C PHE A 124 -4.96 8.57 7.79
N TRP A 125 -3.78 7.98 7.95
CA TRP A 125 -3.34 6.89 7.07
C TRP A 125 -4.27 5.67 7.11
N GLU A 126 -4.89 5.36 8.25
CA GLU A 126 -5.84 4.24 8.37
C GLU A 126 -7.11 4.48 7.57
N LEU A 127 -7.57 5.75 7.48
CA LEU A 127 -8.71 6.10 6.65
C LEU A 127 -8.42 5.86 5.17
N ILE A 128 -7.19 6.16 4.72
CA ILE A 128 -6.74 5.94 3.35
C ILE A 128 -6.67 4.43 3.05
N VAL A 129 -6.00 3.65 3.91
CA VAL A 129 -5.86 2.19 3.77
C VAL A 129 -7.22 1.49 3.76
N ASP A 130 -8.16 1.94 4.61
CA ASP A 130 -9.53 1.42 4.61
C ASP A 130 -10.26 1.71 3.28
N ALA A 131 -10.09 2.93 2.74
CA ALA A 131 -10.70 3.34 1.47
C ALA A 131 -10.14 2.53 0.30
N MET A 132 -8.86 2.16 0.36
CA MET A 132 -8.18 1.32 -0.63
C MET A 132 -8.46 -0.18 -0.45
N HIS A 133 -9.21 -0.58 0.58
CA HIS A 133 -9.61 -1.98 0.85
C HIS A 133 -8.47 -2.98 1.03
N TYR A 134 -7.29 -2.54 1.43
CA TYR A 134 -6.11 -3.40 1.59
C TYR A 134 -6.41 -4.68 2.39
N GLU A 135 -6.93 -4.53 3.60
CA GLU A 135 -7.12 -5.66 4.54
C GLU A 135 -8.04 -6.77 4.03
N LYS A 136 -9.00 -6.42 3.17
CA LYS A 136 -10.04 -7.38 2.71
C LYS A 136 -9.70 -8.08 1.42
N ILE A 137 -8.93 -7.44 0.55
CA ILE A 137 -8.85 -7.83 -0.87
C ILE A 137 -7.45 -8.24 -1.29
N VAL A 138 -6.43 -7.54 -0.80
CA VAL A 138 -5.06 -7.76 -1.28
C VAL A 138 -4.58 -9.18 -0.99
N ARG A 139 -4.78 -9.65 0.24
CA ARG A 139 -4.27 -10.98 0.62
C ARG A 139 -4.89 -12.14 -0.19
N PRO A 140 -6.21 -12.24 -0.37
CA PRO A 140 -6.80 -13.28 -1.21
C PRO A 140 -6.31 -13.27 -2.66
N ILE A 141 -6.01 -12.10 -3.22
CA ILE A 141 -5.49 -11.99 -4.59
C ILE A 141 -4.01 -12.39 -4.65
N MET A 142 -3.21 -11.98 -3.67
CA MET A 142 -1.77 -12.21 -3.67
C MET A 142 -1.38 -13.68 -3.41
N ILE A 143 -2.14 -14.40 -2.62
CA ILE A 143 -1.81 -15.79 -2.27
C ILE A 143 -1.59 -16.68 -3.50
N PRO A 144 -2.54 -16.81 -4.46
CA PRO A 144 -2.33 -17.64 -5.65
C PRO A 144 -1.22 -17.10 -6.56
N ILE A 145 -0.98 -15.80 -6.58
CA ILE A 145 0.08 -15.19 -7.37
C ILE A 145 1.46 -15.55 -6.78
N ILE A 146 1.63 -15.45 -5.46
CA ILE A 146 2.87 -15.82 -4.77
C ILE A 146 3.18 -17.31 -4.98
N GLU A 147 2.16 -18.15 -4.94
CA GLU A 147 2.28 -19.58 -5.25
C GLU A 147 2.77 -19.81 -6.70
N ALA A 148 2.12 -19.13 -7.66
CA ALA A 148 2.48 -19.22 -9.07
C ALA A 148 3.90 -18.69 -9.37
N MET A 149 4.35 -17.66 -8.63
CA MET A 149 5.72 -17.15 -8.67
C MET A 149 6.75 -18.13 -8.07
N GLY A 150 6.31 -19.20 -7.39
CA GLY A 150 7.20 -20.17 -6.77
C GLY A 150 7.94 -19.66 -5.52
N ILE A 151 7.48 -18.58 -4.89
CA ILE A 151 8.10 -18.05 -3.69
C ILE A 151 7.70 -18.93 -2.51
N ARG A 152 8.69 -19.58 -1.88
CA ARG A 152 8.46 -20.58 -0.82
C ARG A 152 9.16 -20.26 0.50
N THR A 153 9.94 -19.18 0.54
CA THR A 153 10.68 -18.75 1.72
C THR A 153 10.48 -17.26 1.97
N CYS A 154 10.67 -16.85 3.23
CA CYS A 154 10.66 -15.45 3.62
C CYS A 154 11.69 -14.66 2.81
N VAL A 155 11.28 -13.56 2.20
CA VAL A 155 12.14 -12.73 1.33
C VAL A 155 13.30 -12.07 2.09
N TYR A 156 13.16 -11.89 3.40
CA TYR A 156 14.19 -11.25 4.22
C TYR A 156 15.24 -12.24 4.74
N CYS A 157 14.82 -13.30 5.42
CA CYS A 157 15.77 -14.20 6.07
C CYS A 157 16.10 -15.47 5.26
N ASN A 158 15.30 -15.79 4.26
CA ASN A 158 15.39 -17.02 3.46
C ASN A 158 15.47 -18.34 4.28
N MET A 159 15.15 -18.28 5.56
CA MET A 159 15.23 -19.40 6.50
C MET A 159 13.86 -19.98 6.83
N GLN A 160 12.84 -19.14 6.99
CA GLN A 160 11.49 -19.58 7.30
C GLN A 160 10.67 -19.76 6.02
N TYR A 161 9.87 -20.82 6.00
CA TYR A 161 8.99 -21.10 4.87
C TYR A 161 7.88 -20.05 4.76
N ALA A 162 7.58 -19.70 3.52
CA ALA A 162 6.44 -18.87 3.10
C ALA A 162 5.55 -19.71 2.18
N LEU A 163 4.90 -20.73 2.77
CA LEU A 163 4.12 -21.70 2.00
C LEU A 163 2.66 -21.26 1.87
N THR A 164 2.11 -21.45 0.70
CA THR A 164 0.67 -21.44 0.46
C THR A 164 0.10 -22.81 0.86
N ILE A 165 -0.92 -22.83 1.72
CA ILE A 165 -1.60 -24.06 2.14
C ILE A 165 -2.76 -24.36 1.19
N ASP A 166 -3.54 -23.33 0.88
CA ASP A 166 -4.65 -23.36 -0.06
C ASP A 166 -4.85 -21.97 -0.69
N HIS A 167 -5.81 -21.84 -1.60
CA HIS A 167 -6.09 -20.59 -2.33
C HIS A 167 -6.42 -19.38 -1.43
N SER A 168 -6.71 -19.60 -0.15
CA SER A 168 -7.07 -18.54 0.81
C SER A 168 -6.10 -18.37 1.96
N LYS A 169 -5.14 -19.30 2.14
CA LYS A 169 -4.31 -19.39 3.32
C LYS A 169 -2.83 -19.61 2.99
N GLY A 170 -2.00 -18.67 3.42
CA GLY A 170 -0.55 -18.78 3.40
C GLY A 170 0.06 -18.70 4.80
N LEU A 171 1.17 -19.43 5.04
CA LEU A 171 1.99 -19.38 6.27
C LEU A 171 3.00 -18.25 6.21
N TYR A 172 2.57 -17.07 5.78
CA TYR A 172 3.39 -15.87 5.70
C TYR A 172 2.49 -14.64 5.87
N GLU A 173 3.11 -13.53 6.11
CA GLU A 173 2.49 -12.20 6.09
C GLU A 173 2.86 -11.49 4.80
N LEU A 174 1.97 -10.63 4.31
CA LEU A 174 2.30 -9.70 3.23
C LEU A 174 2.86 -8.44 3.87
N ASP A 175 4.17 -8.29 3.81
CA ASP A 175 4.83 -7.08 4.27
C ASP A 175 4.87 -6.02 3.15
N HIS A 176 4.90 -4.77 3.56
CA HIS A 176 5.10 -3.62 2.70
C HIS A 176 6.56 -3.19 2.76
N ARG A 177 7.28 -3.21 1.63
CA ARG A 177 8.63 -2.63 1.57
C ARG A 177 8.61 -1.19 2.12
N PHE A 178 7.69 -0.38 1.63
CA PHE A 178 7.35 0.96 2.12
C PHE A 178 6.11 0.85 3.00
N PRO A 179 6.23 1.05 4.33
CA PRO A 179 5.16 0.74 5.27
C PRO A 179 3.91 1.61 5.05
N LYS A 180 2.73 0.97 5.11
CA LYS A 180 1.44 1.62 4.86
C LYS A 180 1.10 2.78 5.80
N SER A 181 1.73 2.84 6.97
CA SER A 181 1.55 3.97 7.89
C SER A 181 2.25 5.24 7.45
N LYS A 182 3.34 5.12 6.67
CA LYS A 182 4.08 6.25 6.10
C LYS A 182 3.74 6.50 4.64
N TYR A 183 3.44 5.45 3.90
CA TYR A 183 3.18 5.48 2.47
C TYR A 183 1.83 4.83 2.15
N PRO A 184 0.70 5.37 2.68
CA PRO A 184 -0.60 4.73 2.56
C PRO A 184 -1.07 4.57 1.11
N TYR A 185 -0.65 5.44 0.22
CA TYR A 185 -0.93 5.37 -1.22
C TYR A 185 -0.28 4.16 -1.92
N LEU A 186 0.77 3.56 -1.32
CA LEU A 186 1.42 2.34 -1.83
C LEU A 186 0.89 1.06 -1.18
N CYS A 187 -0.13 1.12 -0.33
CA CYS A 187 -0.56 -0.03 0.46
C CYS A 187 -1.13 -1.19 -0.38
N THR A 188 -1.67 -0.90 -1.57
CA THR A 188 -2.20 -1.89 -2.50
C THR A 188 -1.32 -2.09 -3.74
N THR A 189 -0.13 -1.51 -3.78
CA THR A 189 0.78 -1.61 -4.92
C THR A 189 1.44 -2.99 -4.95
N PHE A 190 1.24 -3.74 -6.05
CA PHE A 190 1.79 -5.10 -6.22
C PHE A 190 3.28 -5.20 -5.89
N TYR A 191 4.09 -4.31 -6.43
CA TYR A 191 5.56 -4.31 -6.24
C TYR A 191 6.02 -3.84 -4.86
N ASN A 192 5.11 -3.30 -4.04
CA ASN A 192 5.38 -2.94 -2.66
C ASN A 192 5.13 -4.11 -1.68
N LEU A 193 4.44 -5.17 -2.15
CA LEU A 193 4.02 -6.31 -1.35
C LEU A 193 4.99 -7.48 -1.50
N GLN A 194 5.43 -8.04 -0.37
CA GLN A 194 6.36 -9.16 -0.40
C GLN A 194 6.07 -10.15 0.74
N PRO A 195 6.17 -11.46 0.47
CA PRO A 195 5.88 -12.48 1.48
C PRO A 195 7.03 -12.57 2.49
N SER A 196 6.71 -12.44 3.76
CA SER A 196 7.66 -12.47 4.86
C SER A 196 7.17 -13.34 6.01
N CYS A 197 8.09 -13.88 6.79
CA CYS A 197 7.71 -14.53 8.03
C CYS A 197 7.32 -13.50 9.09
N PRO A 198 6.45 -13.88 10.06
CA PRO A 198 6.04 -12.98 11.14
C PRO A 198 7.21 -12.35 11.91
N THR A 199 8.26 -13.13 12.17
CA THR A 199 9.45 -12.65 12.89
C THR A 199 10.13 -11.49 12.16
N CYS A 200 10.35 -11.62 10.84
CA CYS A 200 10.98 -10.57 10.05
C CYS A 200 10.06 -9.36 9.89
N ASN A 201 8.76 -9.60 9.63
CA ASN A 201 7.79 -8.52 9.48
C ASN A 201 7.65 -7.70 10.77
N HIS A 202 7.49 -8.37 11.92
CA HIS A 202 7.41 -7.71 13.21
C HIS A 202 8.72 -7.00 13.59
N GLY A 203 9.87 -7.62 13.28
CA GLY A 203 11.19 -7.00 13.52
C GLY A 203 11.40 -5.73 12.69
N LYS A 204 10.94 -5.72 11.45
CA LYS A 204 10.97 -4.53 10.58
C LYS A 204 10.01 -3.43 11.06
N ASN A 205 8.82 -3.82 11.54
CA ASN A 205 7.77 -2.91 11.99
C ASN A 205 7.45 -1.85 10.92
N ALA A 206 7.37 -0.56 11.28
CA ALA A 206 7.10 0.57 10.38
C ALA A 206 8.37 1.16 9.73
N ALA A 207 9.48 0.43 9.71
CA ALA A 207 10.66 0.83 8.96
C ALA A 207 10.50 0.51 7.47
N THR A 208 11.09 1.34 6.60
CA THR A 208 11.26 1.01 5.19
C THR A 208 12.30 -0.11 5.08
N ALA A 209 12.02 -1.14 4.28
CA ALA A 209 12.98 -2.21 4.06
C ALA A 209 14.01 -1.78 2.99
N ASP A 210 15.28 -1.98 3.31
CA ASP A 210 16.37 -1.79 2.34
C ASP A 210 16.25 -2.78 1.19
N PHE A 211 15.80 -4.01 1.49
CA PHE A 211 15.56 -5.04 0.50
C PHE A 211 14.17 -4.89 -0.13
N GLY A 212 14.15 -4.73 -1.46
CA GLY A 212 12.95 -4.88 -2.29
C GLY A 212 13.01 -6.16 -3.08
N LEU A 213 11.92 -6.93 -3.09
CA LEU A 213 11.86 -8.21 -3.81
C LEU A 213 12.04 -8.03 -5.32
N TYR A 214 11.51 -6.95 -5.88
CA TYR A 214 11.49 -6.70 -7.33
C TYR A 214 12.53 -5.66 -7.73
N THR A 215 13.21 -5.89 -8.85
CA THR A 215 14.17 -4.96 -9.45
C THR A 215 14.07 -4.95 -10.98
N ILE A 216 14.46 -3.83 -11.59
CA ILE A 216 14.65 -3.70 -13.03
C ILE A 216 16.14 -3.86 -13.41
N ASP A 217 17.06 -3.84 -12.45
CA ASP A 217 18.50 -3.94 -12.67
C ASP A 217 18.95 -5.38 -12.46
N SER A 218 19.43 -6.00 -13.55
CA SER A 218 19.99 -7.35 -13.52
C SER A 218 21.23 -7.48 -12.62
N ASN A 219 21.96 -6.39 -12.38
CA ASN A 219 23.11 -6.39 -11.48
C ASN A 219 22.72 -6.51 -10.00
N GLU A 220 21.47 -6.22 -9.67
CA GLU A 220 20.95 -6.33 -8.30
C GLU A 220 20.41 -7.72 -7.95
N LEU A 221 20.47 -8.69 -8.87
CA LEU A 221 19.91 -10.03 -8.66
C LEU A 221 20.65 -10.82 -7.59
N HIS A 222 21.94 -10.55 -7.37
CA HIS A 222 22.76 -11.28 -6.43
C HIS A 222 22.98 -10.49 -5.12
N PRO A 223 22.67 -11.07 -3.93
CA PRO A 223 22.83 -10.40 -2.66
C PRO A 223 24.29 -10.03 -2.31
N PHE A 224 25.26 -10.67 -2.97
CA PHE A 224 26.69 -10.41 -2.76
C PHE A 224 27.19 -9.09 -3.38
N HIS A 225 26.42 -8.46 -4.24
CA HIS A 225 26.78 -7.13 -4.77
C HIS A 225 26.73 -6.02 -3.71
N LEU A 226 26.01 -6.24 -2.59
CA LEU A 226 25.93 -5.30 -1.49
C LEU A 226 27.17 -5.31 -0.58
N LEU A 227 28.05 -6.30 -0.73
CA LEU A 227 29.28 -6.43 0.09
C LEU A 227 30.54 -5.89 -0.58
N SER A 228 30.43 -5.37 -1.82
CA SER A 228 31.55 -4.89 -2.61
C SER A 228 31.64 -3.36 -2.76
N LYS A 229 30.96 -2.60 -1.89
CA LYS A 229 31.07 -1.12 -1.83
C LYS A 229 31.68 -0.67 -0.52
#